data_3160d61f90a78b58e24fe88f2b3d076f
#
_entry.id   3160d61f90a78b58e24fe88f2b3d076f
#
_cell.length_a   1.000
_cell.length_b   1.000
_cell.length_c   1.000
_cell.angle_alpha   90.00
_cell.angle_beta   90.00
_cell.angle_gamma   90.00
#
_symmetry.space_group_name_H-M   'P 1'
#
loop_
_entity.id
_entity.type
_entity.pdbx_description
1 polymer ?
#
loop_
_entity_poly.entity_id
_entity_poly.type
_entity_poly.pdbx_seq_one_letter_code
_entity_poly.pdbx_strand_id
1 'polypeptide(L)'
;MSEVNVNKITPTTNCGTVTLGDSGDTLSIPSGATLSNAGSITNSGTITNTGTISGGTITGTIENQVSWDTTAKTAGFTAVAGNGYFVNTTSGAITVTLPASPTAGDLVGIKDYANTADTNNITIARNGEPIQGTANDFVISTEGLSIILIYVDGTQGWVSTGAAKASDIAEQQLFVTATGGTVTTCGDYKIDTFTAPGTFCVSCAGNAVGSNSVDYLVIAGGGGSNGGSGNSSGGSGAGGWRASSGTASGCYSAGPAPLVGCVAALPVSVTAYPVTVGAGGSPGDSSGTGNTRGSDSIFSTITSAGGGAGLSTPQLSGGSGAALNWSSTAGGAGNTPPVSPPQGNPGGTGSGQVSGGASGGGGGATAAGSNAPSCYVGGAGGAGAASSITGSPVTKAGGGGGGYGSPGGSPGPGGAGGGGAAGVFNSSNGVSGTANTGGGGGGTSGCNPSTRNGGAGGSGIVIIRYKYQ
;
A
#
# COMPACT_ATOMS: atom_id res chain seq x y z
N MET A 1 -24.66 65.95 50.66
CA MET A 1 -23.38 65.65 50.01
C MET A 1 -22.46 66.81 50.31
N SER A 2 -21.30 66.57 50.88
CA SER A 2 -20.30 67.61 51.09
C SER A 2 -19.35 67.61 49.92
N GLU A 3 -19.22 68.79 49.28
CA GLU A 3 -18.28 69.01 48.15
C GLU A 3 -17.11 69.83 48.68
N VAL A 4 -15.87 69.37 48.36
CA VAL A 4 -14.64 70.08 48.69
C VAL A 4 -13.98 70.50 47.40
N ASN A 5 -14.04 71.79 47.06
CA ASN A 5 -13.37 72.39 45.90
C ASN A 5 -11.99 72.89 46.29
N VAL A 6 -10.93 72.24 45.83
CA VAL A 6 -9.54 72.60 46.08
C VAL A 6 -8.73 72.69 44.80
N ASN A 7 -7.88 73.65 44.68
CA ASN A 7 -6.96 73.78 43.52
C ASN A 7 -5.75 72.91 43.60
N LYS A 8 -5.42 72.43 44.81
CA LYS A 8 -4.27 71.49 45.04
C LYS A 8 -4.43 70.72 46.36
N ILE A 9 -4.17 69.45 46.33
CA ILE A 9 -4.04 68.60 47.50
C ILE A 9 -2.56 68.18 47.59
N THR A 10 -1.88 68.54 48.71
CA THR A 10 -0.47 68.15 48.94
C THR A 10 -0.36 67.52 50.31
N PRO A 11 0.55 66.52 50.53
CA PRO A 11 0.86 66.04 51.82
C PRO A 11 1.52 67.14 52.69
N THR A 12 1.32 67.11 53.97
CA THR A 12 1.89 68.07 54.94
C THR A 12 3.41 67.93 55.09
N THR A 13 4.00 66.87 54.58
CA THR A 13 5.44 66.62 54.55
C THR A 13 5.87 66.31 53.12
N ASN A 14 7.11 66.65 52.71
CA ASN A 14 7.63 66.47 51.33
C ASN A 14 7.68 65.00 50.84
N CYS A 15 7.44 64.02 51.72
CA CYS A 15 7.42 62.61 51.38
C CYS A 15 6.14 61.89 51.89
N GLY A 16 5.07 62.67 52.12
CA GLY A 16 3.81 62.09 52.69
C GLY A 16 2.91 61.46 51.63
N THR A 17 2.06 60.57 52.06
CA THR A 17 1.00 59.96 51.25
C THR A 17 -0.28 60.78 51.38
N VAL A 18 -0.96 60.99 50.26
CA VAL A 18 -2.35 61.47 50.23
C VAL A 18 -3.24 60.26 49.90
N THR A 19 -4.08 59.89 50.87
CA THR A 19 -5.07 58.82 50.65
C THR A 19 -6.37 59.46 50.13
N LEU A 20 -6.87 59.00 48.98
CA LEU A 20 -8.13 59.41 48.42
C LEU A 20 -9.08 58.22 48.37
N GLY A 21 -10.02 58.18 49.33
CA GLY A 21 -10.99 57.10 49.50
C GLY A 21 -10.48 55.90 50.31
N ASP A 22 -11.42 55.14 50.82
CA ASP A 22 -11.22 53.88 51.54
C ASP A 22 -11.54 52.66 50.67
N SER A 23 -11.43 51.46 51.22
CA SER A 23 -11.80 50.22 50.51
C SER A 23 -13.28 50.27 50.08
N GLY A 24 -13.52 50.15 48.77
CA GLY A 24 -14.86 50.24 48.15
C GLY A 24 -15.22 51.61 47.60
N ASP A 25 -14.40 52.64 47.82
CA ASP A 25 -14.64 53.97 47.28
C ASP A 25 -14.26 54.07 45.80
N THR A 26 -14.92 54.95 45.04
CA THR A 26 -14.66 55.21 43.63
C THR A 26 -14.06 56.59 43.46
N LEU A 27 -12.85 56.68 42.88
CA LEU A 27 -12.30 57.93 42.37
C LEU A 27 -12.71 58.11 40.92
N SER A 28 -13.64 58.99 40.66
CA SER A 28 -14.11 59.30 39.28
C SER A 28 -13.40 60.48 38.69
N ILE A 29 -12.80 60.31 37.54
CA ILE A 29 -12.22 61.38 36.70
C ILE A 29 -13.19 61.66 35.57
N PRO A 30 -13.81 62.83 35.48
CA PRO A 30 -14.82 63.11 34.47
C PRO A 30 -14.30 62.99 33.05
N SER A 31 -15.23 62.79 32.11
CA SER A 31 -14.90 62.78 30.67
C SER A 31 -14.25 64.11 30.27
N GLY A 32 -13.14 64.05 29.53
CA GLY A 32 -12.34 65.22 29.13
C GLY A 32 -11.30 65.65 30.14
N ALA A 33 -11.29 65.13 31.36
CA ALA A 33 -10.24 65.37 32.34
C ALA A 33 -9.07 64.39 32.18
N THR A 34 -7.88 64.79 32.58
CA THR A 34 -6.66 63.95 32.46
C THR A 34 -6.09 63.62 33.84
N LEU A 35 -5.80 62.36 34.06
CA LEU A 35 -4.91 61.93 35.17
C LEU A 35 -3.47 61.97 34.64
N SER A 36 -2.69 62.99 35.08
CA SER A 36 -1.25 63.05 34.74
C SER A 36 -0.44 62.51 35.92
N ASN A 37 0.30 61.43 35.70
CA ASN A 37 1.21 60.86 36.67
C ASN A 37 2.63 60.87 36.15
N ALA A 38 3.54 61.56 36.88
CA ALA A 38 4.96 61.62 36.53
C ALA A 38 5.80 60.46 37.10
N GLY A 39 5.16 59.61 37.91
CA GLY A 39 5.78 58.45 38.54
C GLY A 39 5.15 57.12 38.11
N SER A 40 5.19 56.13 38.99
CA SER A 40 4.55 54.82 38.75
C SER A 40 3.10 54.81 39.24
N ILE A 41 2.21 54.18 38.50
CA ILE A 41 0.88 53.77 38.99
C ILE A 41 0.98 52.29 39.36
N THR A 42 0.88 51.93 40.62
CA THR A 42 0.82 50.56 41.07
C THR A 42 -0.64 50.18 41.33
N ASN A 43 -1.13 49.17 40.61
CA ASN A 43 -2.46 48.62 40.80
C ASN A 43 -2.34 47.15 41.23
N SER A 44 -2.94 46.80 42.35
CA SER A 44 -3.01 45.42 42.83
C SER A 44 -4.28 44.69 42.41
N GLY A 45 -5.14 45.33 41.65
CA GLY A 45 -6.37 44.78 41.08
C GLY A 45 -6.39 44.81 39.57
N THR A 46 -7.58 44.67 38.98
CA THR A 46 -7.79 44.74 37.52
C THR A 46 -7.82 46.15 37.03
N ILE A 47 -7.10 46.44 35.92
CA ILE A 47 -7.27 47.70 35.14
C ILE A 47 -8.13 47.34 33.93
N THR A 48 -9.37 47.86 33.89
CA THR A 48 -10.22 47.76 32.68
C THR A 48 -10.07 49.02 31.88
N ASN A 49 -9.57 48.92 30.64
CA ASN A 49 -9.48 49.98 29.69
C ASN A 49 -10.39 49.73 28.51
N THR A 50 -11.38 50.59 28.28
CA THR A 50 -12.31 50.52 27.13
C THR A 50 -11.87 51.42 25.97
N GLY A 51 -10.75 52.11 26.10
CA GLY A 51 -10.19 53.03 25.10
C GLY A 51 -8.85 52.52 24.55
N THR A 52 -8.16 53.40 23.83
CA THR A 52 -6.83 53.10 23.28
C THR A 52 -5.75 53.41 24.31
N ILE A 53 -4.81 52.49 24.51
CA ILE A 53 -3.55 52.75 25.19
C ILE A 53 -2.54 53.14 24.11
N SER A 54 -2.15 54.41 24.08
CA SER A 54 -1.19 54.94 23.07
C SER A 54 0.05 55.51 23.77
N GLY A 55 1.22 55.20 23.21
CA GLY A 55 2.53 55.68 23.69
C GLY A 55 3.01 54.99 24.96
N GLY A 56 4.10 54.29 24.83
CA GLY A 56 4.74 53.55 25.95
C GLY A 56 4.85 52.05 25.68
N THR A 57 5.66 51.41 26.51
CA THR A 57 5.87 49.93 26.46
C THR A 57 4.94 49.29 27.47
N ILE A 58 4.12 48.34 27.05
CA ILE A 58 3.39 47.44 27.95
C ILE A 58 4.35 46.31 28.28
N THR A 59 4.86 46.26 29.51
CA THR A 59 5.72 45.20 30.01
C THR A 59 4.84 44.23 30.83
N GLY A 60 4.55 43.09 30.26
CA GLY A 60 3.70 42.06 30.89
C GLY A 60 3.17 41.09 29.85
N THR A 61 2.52 40.04 30.31
CA THR A 61 1.83 39.08 29.41
C THR A 61 0.56 39.75 28.89
N ILE A 62 0.46 39.95 27.59
CA ILE A 62 -0.80 40.31 26.92
C ILE A 62 -1.46 38.98 26.56
N GLU A 63 -2.54 38.62 27.24
CA GLU A 63 -3.28 37.40 26.92
C GLU A 63 -3.84 37.46 25.49
N ASN A 64 -3.85 36.31 24.81
CA ASN A 64 -4.30 36.15 23.42
C ASN A 64 -3.44 36.87 22.36
N GLN A 65 -2.16 37.13 22.64
CA GLN A 65 -1.19 37.59 21.66
C GLN A 65 0.02 36.69 21.57
N VAL A 66 0.50 36.42 20.34
CA VAL A 66 1.74 35.65 20.10
C VAL A 66 2.93 36.60 20.20
N SER A 67 3.84 36.35 21.14
CA SER A 67 5.12 37.06 21.25
C SER A 67 6.15 36.41 20.33
N TRP A 68 6.55 37.07 19.26
CA TRP A 68 7.47 36.49 18.26
C TRP A 68 8.92 36.55 18.74
N ASP A 69 9.54 35.35 18.87
CA ASP A 69 11.00 35.22 19.01
C ASP A 69 11.63 35.46 17.63
N THR A 70 12.32 36.58 17.49
CA THR A 70 12.94 37.00 16.23
C THR A 70 14.23 36.23 15.91
N THR A 71 14.70 35.36 16.81
CA THR A 71 15.85 34.48 16.58
C THR A 71 15.41 33.25 15.82
N ALA A 72 15.78 33.11 14.54
CA ALA A 72 15.40 31.98 13.73
C ALA A 72 15.94 30.66 14.31
N LYS A 73 15.04 29.66 14.46
CA LYS A 73 15.38 28.32 14.94
C LYS A 73 15.92 27.47 13.80
N THR A 74 17.10 26.90 13.99
CA THR A 74 17.81 26.06 12.99
C THR A 74 17.91 24.59 13.40
N ALA A 75 17.33 24.21 14.53
CA ALA A 75 17.28 22.84 15.06
C ALA A 75 15.94 22.60 15.73
N GLY A 76 15.58 21.32 15.99
CA GLY A 76 14.36 20.94 16.70
C GLY A 76 14.31 21.52 18.12
N PHE A 77 13.12 21.96 18.55
CA PHE A 77 12.89 22.56 19.88
C PHE A 77 11.46 22.31 20.37
N THR A 78 11.26 22.56 21.67
CA THR A 78 9.92 22.58 22.28
C THR A 78 9.41 24.02 22.34
N ALA A 79 8.23 24.24 21.79
CA ALA A 79 7.57 25.55 21.83
C ALA A 79 7.01 25.85 23.22
N VAL A 80 6.96 27.12 23.56
CA VAL A 80 6.35 27.63 24.79
C VAL A 80 5.05 28.36 24.40
N ALA A 81 3.98 28.12 25.18
CA ALA A 81 2.70 28.80 25.00
C ALA A 81 2.87 30.33 25.04
N GLY A 82 2.13 31.04 24.18
CA GLY A 82 2.22 32.49 24.01
C GLY A 82 3.32 32.97 23.06
N ASN A 83 4.18 32.07 22.56
CA ASN A 83 5.29 32.45 21.70
C ASN A 83 5.09 32.04 20.23
N GLY A 84 5.67 32.85 19.32
CA GLY A 84 5.82 32.56 17.92
C GLY A 84 7.28 32.39 17.54
N TYR A 85 7.55 31.55 16.56
CA TYR A 85 8.91 31.17 16.16
C TYR A 85 9.09 31.25 14.64
N PHE A 86 10.21 31.82 14.22
CA PHE A 86 10.70 31.71 12.87
C PHE A 86 11.57 30.44 12.75
N VAL A 87 11.20 29.51 11.87
CA VAL A 87 11.89 28.22 11.70
C VAL A 87 12.61 28.22 10.36
N ASN A 88 13.93 28.07 10.39
CA ASN A 88 14.78 28.07 9.21
C ASN A 88 15.20 26.65 8.84
N THR A 89 14.55 26.09 7.82
CA THR A 89 14.77 24.72 7.32
C THR A 89 15.79 24.64 6.18
N THR A 90 16.57 25.69 5.91
CA THR A 90 17.58 25.72 4.82
C THR A 90 18.56 24.53 4.89
N SER A 91 18.92 24.08 6.10
CA SER A 91 19.90 22.99 6.31
C SER A 91 19.26 21.61 6.52
N GLY A 92 17.94 21.49 6.57
CA GLY A 92 17.22 20.23 6.78
C GLY A 92 15.88 20.43 7.47
N ALA A 93 15.08 19.37 7.52
CA ALA A 93 13.79 19.35 8.18
C ALA A 93 13.91 19.58 9.70
N ILE A 94 12.97 20.31 10.29
CA ILE A 94 12.96 20.67 11.71
C ILE A 94 11.67 20.24 12.37
N THR A 95 11.76 19.66 13.58
CA THR A 95 10.61 19.34 14.41
C THR A 95 10.42 20.39 15.51
N VAL A 96 9.22 20.97 15.56
CA VAL A 96 8.74 21.84 16.63
C VAL A 96 7.78 21.03 17.51
N THR A 97 8.13 20.79 18.75
CA THR A 97 7.30 20.05 19.70
C THR A 97 6.39 21.01 20.44
N LEU A 98 5.08 20.79 20.42
CA LEU A 98 4.09 21.60 21.14
C LEU A 98 4.19 21.38 22.66
N PRO A 99 3.68 22.31 23.50
CA PRO A 99 3.62 22.15 24.96
C PRO A 99 2.91 20.85 25.37
N ALA A 100 3.43 20.15 26.39
CA ALA A 100 2.93 18.85 26.84
C ALA A 100 1.63 18.92 27.69
N SER A 101 1.32 20.06 28.27
CA SER A 101 0.14 20.23 29.14
C SER A 101 -0.45 21.61 28.88
N PRO A 102 -1.02 21.84 27.69
CA PRO A 102 -1.58 23.13 27.35
C PRO A 102 -2.88 23.39 28.09
N THR A 103 -3.19 24.67 28.30
CA THR A 103 -4.47 25.17 28.80
C THR A 103 -5.29 25.77 27.68
N ALA A 104 -6.61 25.69 27.77
CA ALA A 104 -7.50 26.31 26.78
C ALA A 104 -7.17 27.81 26.61
N GLY A 105 -6.94 28.23 25.38
CA GLY A 105 -6.49 29.57 25.02
C GLY A 105 -4.99 29.72 24.79
N ASP A 106 -4.17 28.72 25.09
CA ASP A 106 -2.74 28.75 24.79
C ASP A 106 -2.51 28.87 23.27
N LEU A 107 -1.54 29.71 22.88
CA LEU A 107 -1.20 30.02 21.50
C LEU A 107 0.23 29.59 21.18
N VAL A 108 0.46 29.07 19.99
CA VAL A 108 1.80 28.85 19.41
C VAL A 108 1.80 29.33 17.97
N GLY A 109 2.70 30.28 17.63
CA GLY A 109 2.90 30.75 16.27
C GLY A 109 4.12 30.10 15.61
N ILE A 110 4.03 29.73 14.34
CA ILE A 110 5.13 29.15 13.57
C ILE A 110 5.14 29.79 12.19
N LYS A 111 6.32 30.24 11.75
CA LYS A 111 6.55 30.83 10.44
C LYS A 111 7.76 30.17 9.79
N ASP A 112 7.59 29.67 8.56
CA ASP A 112 8.73 29.31 7.70
C ASP A 112 9.54 30.58 7.39
N TYR A 113 10.78 30.62 7.90
CA TYR A 113 11.66 31.79 7.82
C TYR A 113 12.27 31.99 6.44
N ALA A 114 12.74 30.88 5.84
CA ALA A 114 13.57 30.92 4.63
C ALA A 114 12.78 30.57 3.35
N ASN A 115 11.49 30.31 3.45
CA ASN A 115 10.64 29.80 2.37
C ASN A 115 11.19 28.47 1.77
N THR A 116 11.62 27.56 2.64
CA THR A 116 12.21 26.25 2.28
C THR A 116 11.46 25.05 2.85
N ALA A 117 10.27 25.28 3.43
CA ALA A 117 9.46 24.22 4.03
C ALA A 117 8.88 23.24 2.99
N ASP A 118 8.81 23.60 1.72
CA ASP A 118 8.45 22.72 0.60
C ASP A 118 9.53 21.67 0.29
N THR A 119 10.79 22.02 0.53
CA THR A 119 11.94 21.13 0.32
C THR A 119 12.32 20.39 1.61
N ASN A 120 12.33 21.10 2.74
CA ASN A 120 12.68 20.59 4.06
C ASN A 120 11.55 20.93 5.03
N ASN A 121 10.67 20.01 5.29
CA ASN A 121 9.43 20.25 6.03
C ASN A 121 9.67 20.70 7.48
N ILE A 122 8.71 21.47 8.03
CA ILE A 122 8.60 21.73 9.47
C ILE A 122 7.55 20.76 10.02
N THR A 123 7.95 19.84 10.89
CA THR A 123 7.02 18.96 11.59
C THR A 123 6.62 19.59 12.92
N ILE A 124 5.33 19.75 13.17
CA ILE A 124 4.78 20.18 14.44
C ILE A 124 4.34 18.93 15.21
N ALA A 125 5.18 18.51 16.16
CA ALA A 125 4.91 17.33 16.98
C ALA A 125 3.89 17.69 18.07
N ARG A 126 2.79 16.95 18.11
CA ARG A 126 1.61 17.19 18.97
C ARG A 126 1.84 17.01 20.47
N ASN A 127 2.89 16.28 20.87
CA ASN A 127 3.30 16.04 22.25
C ASN A 127 2.18 15.50 23.19
N GLY A 128 1.35 14.60 22.68
CA GLY A 128 0.26 13.96 23.42
C GLY A 128 -1.13 14.47 23.07
N GLU A 129 -1.31 15.76 22.88
CA GLU A 129 -2.61 16.35 22.56
C GLU A 129 -2.94 16.27 21.05
N PRO A 130 -4.21 16.17 20.63
CA PRO A 130 -4.58 16.20 19.22
C PRO A 130 -4.21 17.51 18.53
N ILE A 131 -4.06 17.45 17.20
CA ILE A 131 -4.05 18.63 16.34
C ILE A 131 -5.22 18.49 15.35
N GLN A 132 -6.11 19.47 15.28
CA GLN A 132 -7.32 19.46 14.44
C GLN A 132 -8.19 18.20 14.70
N GLY A 133 -8.29 17.75 15.94
CA GLY A 133 -9.04 16.55 16.33
C GLY A 133 -8.38 15.23 15.93
N THR A 134 -7.16 15.25 15.39
CA THR A 134 -6.45 14.03 14.98
C THR A 134 -5.24 13.75 15.88
N ALA A 135 -4.94 12.47 16.09
CA ALA A 135 -3.77 12.03 16.86
C ALA A 135 -2.50 11.95 16.00
N ASN A 136 -2.36 12.84 15.02
CA ASN A 136 -1.21 12.93 14.12
C ASN A 136 -0.45 14.23 14.34
N ASP A 137 0.86 14.20 14.08
CA ASP A 137 1.68 15.40 13.98
C ASP A 137 1.28 16.19 12.72
N PHE A 138 1.53 17.49 12.74
CA PHE A 138 1.19 18.38 11.64
C PHE A 138 2.45 18.76 10.86
N VAL A 139 2.39 18.81 9.53
CA VAL A 139 3.55 19.14 8.69
C VAL A 139 3.28 20.38 7.84
N ILE A 140 4.14 21.37 7.97
CA ILE A 140 4.22 22.50 7.05
C ILE A 140 5.13 22.08 5.89
N SER A 141 4.55 21.92 4.70
CA SER A 141 5.23 21.58 3.44
C SER A 141 5.00 22.62 2.35
N THR A 142 4.52 23.80 2.72
CA THR A 142 4.30 24.94 1.81
C THR A 142 5.28 26.05 2.14
N GLU A 143 6.00 26.52 1.12
CA GLU A 143 6.95 27.62 1.28
C GLU A 143 6.29 28.87 1.88
N GLY A 144 6.96 29.49 2.81
CA GLY A 144 6.55 30.75 3.40
C GLY A 144 5.28 30.68 4.26
N LEU A 145 4.74 29.50 4.57
CA LEU A 145 3.54 29.38 5.39
C LEU A 145 3.76 29.93 6.81
N SER A 146 2.74 30.62 7.31
CA SER A 146 2.63 31.05 8.71
C SER A 146 1.35 30.51 9.30
N ILE A 147 1.42 29.94 10.51
CA ILE A 147 0.30 29.35 11.20
C ILE A 147 0.30 29.80 12.67
N ILE A 148 -0.87 30.04 13.22
CA ILE A 148 -1.08 30.19 14.66
C ILE A 148 -2.00 29.06 15.12
N LEU A 149 -1.56 28.28 16.09
CA LEU A 149 -2.32 27.22 16.73
C LEU A 149 -2.83 27.74 18.07
N ILE A 150 -4.10 27.46 18.39
CA ILE A 150 -4.71 27.70 19.69
C ILE A 150 -5.16 26.35 20.26
N TYR A 151 -4.84 26.07 21.53
CA TYR A 151 -5.36 24.91 22.22
C TYR A 151 -6.78 25.16 22.69
N VAL A 152 -7.71 24.27 22.34
CA VAL A 152 -9.13 24.40 22.65
C VAL A 152 -9.53 23.45 23.81
N ASP A 153 -9.34 22.15 23.58
CA ASP A 153 -9.71 21.09 24.56
C ASP A 153 -9.00 19.77 24.18
N GLY A 154 -9.19 18.74 24.99
CA GLY A 154 -8.57 17.42 24.74
C GLY A 154 -9.18 16.65 23.56
N THR A 155 -10.28 17.12 22.95
CA THR A 155 -10.93 16.48 21.80
C THR A 155 -10.40 17.04 20.49
N GLN A 156 -10.41 18.36 20.33
CA GLN A 156 -9.90 19.04 19.14
C GLN A 156 -8.40 19.32 19.26
N GLY A 157 -7.90 19.48 20.49
CA GLY A 157 -6.52 19.81 20.75
C GLY A 157 -6.12 21.20 20.25
N TRP A 158 -5.05 21.25 19.50
CA TRP A 158 -4.53 22.46 18.87
C TRP A 158 -5.23 22.71 17.53
N VAL A 159 -5.90 23.84 17.41
CA VAL A 159 -6.65 24.23 16.21
C VAL A 159 -5.98 25.44 15.55
N SER A 160 -5.82 25.42 14.24
CA SER A 160 -5.24 26.58 13.53
C SER A 160 -6.26 27.72 13.39
N THR A 161 -5.82 28.96 13.65
CA THR A 161 -6.63 30.17 13.51
C THR A 161 -6.16 31.08 12.40
N GLY A 162 -5.04 30.77 11.75
CA GLY A 162 -4.41 31.65 10.75
C GLY A 162 -4.36 31.08 9.32
N ALA A 163 -4.70 29.81 9.12
CA ALA A 163 -4.84 29.25 7.78
C ALA A 163 -6.29 29.39 7.31
N ALA A 164 -6.51 29.83 6.08
CA ALA A 164 -7.83 30.23 5.60
C ALA A 164 -8.82 29.06 5.46
N LYS A 165 -8.35 27.78 5.40
CA LYS A 165 -9.17 26.55 5.35
C LYS A 165 -8.39 25.37 5.93
N ALA A 166 -9.10 24.36 6.44
CA ALA A 166 -8.49 23.07 6.81
C ALA A 166 -7.76 22.38 5.64
N SER A 167 -8.16 22.68 4.39
CA SER A 167 -7.48 22.22 3.18
C SER A 167 -6.15 22.92 2.87
N ASP A 168 -5.86 24.05 3.49
CA ASP A 168 -4.60 24.78 3.34
C ASP A 168 -3.51 24.21 4.27
N ILE A 169 -3.93 23.30 5.15
CA ILE A 169 -3.05 22.50 6.00
C ILE A 169 -2.76 21.22 5.22
N ALA A 170 -1.55 21.08 4.67
CA ALA A 170 -1.16 19.84 3.99
C ALA A 170 -1.31 18.66 4.98
N GLU A 171 -2.24 17.77 4.67
CA GLU A 171 -2.37 16.52 5.44
C GLU A 171 -1.05 15.75 5.33
N GLN A 172 -0.52 15.30 6.47
CA GLN A 172 0.73 14.55 6.46
C GLN A 172 0.58 13.32 5.57
N GLN A 173 1.54 13.13 4.65
CA GLN A 173 1.60 11.92 3.85
C GLN A 173 1.98 10.73 4.74
N LEU A 174 1.04 9.84 4.94
CA LEU A 174 1.27 8.57 5.62
C LEU A 174 1.27 7.44 4.58
N PHE A 175 2.27 6.59 4.67
CA PHE A 175 2.45 5.48 3.74
C PHE A 175 2.17 4.15 4.41
N VAL A 176 1.82 3.16 3.58
CA VAL A 176 1.67 1.79 4.05
C VAL A 176 2.98 1.29 4.63
N THR A 177 2.93 0.78 5.86
CA THR A 177 4.04 0.07 6.50
C THR A 177 3.59 -1.35 6.80
N ALA A 178 4.31 -2.31 6.26
CA ALA A 178 3.98 -3.72 6.44
C ALA A 178 5.24 -4.59 6.51
N THR A 179 5.05 -5.81 6.97
CA THR A 179 6.07 -6.86 7.02
C THR A 179 5.48 -8.19 6.53
N GLY A 180 6.31 -9.04 5.93
CA GLY A 180 5.93 -10.39 5.49
C GLY A 180 6.69 -10.82 4.24
N GLY A 181 6.77 -12.13 4.01
CA GLY A 181 7.47 -12.66 2.84
C GLY A 181 8.94 -12.23 2.75
N THR A 182 9.46 -12.22 1.53
CA THR A 182 10.78 -11.63 1.22
C THR A 182 10.58 -10.23 0.70
N VAL A 183 11.12 -9.23 1.41
CA VAL A 183 10.97 -7.81 1.08
C VAL A 183 12.13 -7.33 0.22
N THR A 184 11.79 -6.64 -0.87
CA THR A 184 12.75 -5.91 -1.71
C THR A 184 12.23 -4.47 -1.94
N THR A 185 13.11 -3.57 -2.36
CA THR A 185 12.76 -2.17 -2.66
C THR A 185 13.01 -1.84 -4.13
N CYS A 186 12.16 -1.01 -4.70
CA CYS A 186 12.31 -0.48 -6.06
C CYS A 186 11.86 0.98 -6.07
N GLY A 187 12.81 1.93 -5.94
CA GLY A 187 12.50 3.34 -5.73
C GLY A 187 11.68 3.52 -4.46
N ASP A 188 10.60 4.26 -4.56
CA ASP A 188 9.69 4.57 -3.44
C ASP A 188 8.74 3.42 -3.07
N TYR A 189 9.00 2.20 -3.58
CA TYR A 189 8.08 1.07 -3.42
C TYR A 189 8.77 -0.10 -2.72
N LYS A 190 8.04 -0.75 -1.80
CA LYS A 190 8.36 -2.07 -1.25
C LYS A 190 7.60 -3.15 -1.98
N ILE A 191 8.23 -4.31 -2.08
CA ILE A 191 7.71 -5.48 -2.77
C ILE A 191 7.90 -6.67 -1.86
N ASP A 192 6.79 -7.21 -1.35
CA ASP A 192 6.77 -8.38 -0.49
C ASP A 192 6.41 -9.60 -1.34
N THR A 193 7.32 -10.57 -1.42
CA THR A 193 7.18 -11.78 -2.23
C THR A 193 7.00 -13.00 -1.34
N PHE A 194 5.90 -13.73 -1.56
CA PHE A 194 5.57 -14.98 -0.87
C PHE A 194 5.70 -16.16 -1.82
N THR A 195 6.61 -17.07 -1.53
CA THR A 195 6.79 -18.35 -2.24
C THR A 195 6.30 -19.56 -1.44
N ALA A 196 5.79 -19.30 -0.23
CA ALA A 196 5.14 -20.23 0.69
C ALA A 196 4.04 -19.48 1.45
N PRO A 197 3.07 -20.18 2.07
CA PRO A 197 2.07 -19.57 2.94
C PRO A 197 2.71 -18.69 4.03
N GLY A 198 2.11 -17.55 4.33
CA GLY A 198 2.62 -16.59 5.30
C GLY A 198 1.58 -15.53 5.67
N THR A 199 2.04 -14.42 6.20
CA THR A 199 1.18 -13.30 6.61
C THR A 199 1.78 -11.99 6.15
N PHE A 200 0.97 -11.15 5.49
CA PHE A 200 1.27 -9.75 5.22
C PHE A 200 0.69 -8.93 6.37
N CYS A 201 1.54 -8.42 7.26
CA CYS A 201 1.13 -7.72 8.47
C CYS A 201 1.29 -6.21 8.27
N VAL A 202 0.16 -5.50 8.18
CA VAL A 202 0.13 -4.04 8.03
C VAL A 202 0.12 -3.40 9.42
N SER A 203 1.16 -2.63 9.73
CA SER A 203 1.31 -1.88 10.99
C SER A 203 0.88 -0.40 10.86
N CYS A 204 0.93 0.16 9.64
CA CYS A 204 0.37 1.47 9.30
C CYS A 204 -0.35 1.36 7.95
N ALA A 205 -1.61 1.77 7.91
CA ALA A 205 -2.40 1.70 6.68
C ALA A 205 -2.15 2.87 5.72
N GLY A 206 -1.42 3.90 6.17
CA GLY A 206 -1.25 5.12 5.38
C GLY A 206 -2.52 5.95 5.28
N ASN A 207 -2.54 6.90 4.35
CA ASN A 207 -3.70 7.75 4.06
C ASN A 207 -3.81 8.07 2.56
N ALA A 208 -4.86 8.81 2.18
CA ALA A 208 -5.13 9.14 0.78
C ALA A 208 -4.07 10.06 0.14
N VAL A 209 -3.38 10.87 0.94
CA VAL A 209 -2.33 11.80 0.46
C VAL A 209 -1.00 11.08 0.25
N GLY A 210 -0.72 10.07 1.06
CA GLY A 210 0.43 9.19 0.90
C GLY A 210 0.11 7.95 0.06
N SER A 211 -0.24 6.85 0.71
CA SER A 211 -0.70 5.61 0.09
C SER A 211 -1.48 4.79 1.12
N ASN A 212 -2.66 4.30 0.78
CA ASN A 212 -3.51 3.48 1.64
C ASN A 212 -3.98 2.18 0.97
N SER A 213 -3.34 1.81 -0.11
CA SER A 213 -3.66 0.62 -0.88
C SER A 213 -2.42 -0.06 -1.43
N VAL A 214 -2.56 -1.34 -1.76
CA VAL A 214 -1.47 -2.15 -2.29
C VAL A 214 -1.85 -2.76 -3.64
N ASP A 215 -0.91 -2.78 -4.56
CA ASP A 215 -0.99 -3.56 -5.79
C ASP A 215 -0.57 -5.00 -5.51
N TYR A 216 -1.10 -5.93 -6.29
CA TYR A 216 -0.86 -7.35 -6.09
C TYR A 216 -0.77 -8.12 -7.40
N LEU A 217 -0.07 -9.25 -7.32
CA LEU A 217 -0.08 -10.33 -8.30
C LEU A 217 -0.21 -11.66 -7.55
N VAL A 218 -1.29 -12.39 -7.80
CA VAL A 218 -1.61 -13.68 -7.16
C VAL A 218 -1.68 -14.73 -8.24
N ILE A 219 -0.73 -15.68 -8.23
CA ILE A 219 -0.64 -16.79 -9.17
C ILE A 219 -0.79 -18.08 -8.37
N ALA A 220 -1.73 -18.92 -8.77
CA ALA A 220 -1.99 -20.22 -8.16
C ALA A 220 -0.98 -21.29 -8.61
N GLY A 221 -0.99 -22.46 -7.99
CA GLY A 221 -0.21 -23.61 -8.44
C GLY A 221 -0.69 -24.14 -9.78
N GLY A 222 0.23 -24.55 -10.66
CA GLY A 222 -0.08 -25.25 -11.90
C GLY A 222 -0.55 -26.68 -11.65
N GLY A 223 -1.29 -27.28 -12.57
CA GLY A 223 -1.73 -28.67 -12.50
C GLY A 223 -0.62 -29.68 -12.76
N GLY A 224 -0.75 -30.88 -12.21
CA GLY A 224 0.10 -32.02 -12.52
C GLY A 224 -0.41 -32.78 -13.75
N SER A 225 0.49 -33.19 -14.64
CA SER A 225 0.16 -33.96 -15.81
C SER A 225 0.05 -35.46 -15.47
N ASN A 226 -0.68 -36.15 -16.30
CA ASN A 226 -0.85 -37.57 -16.17
C ASN A 226 0.42 -38.36 -16.59
N GLY A 227 0.59 -39.54 -16.00
CA GLY A 227 1.57 -40.50 -16.46
C GLY A 227 1.07 -41.32 -17.67
N GLY A 228 1.94 -42.13 -18.24
CA GLY A 228 1.64 -42.92 -19.43
C GLY A 228 1.04 -44.28 -19.08
N SER A 229 -0.23 -44.48 -19.38
CA SER A 229 -0.89 -45.81 -19.38
C SER A 229 -1.12 -46.27 -20.84
N GLY A 230 -0.04 -46.44 -21.61
CA GLY A 230 -0.13 -46.92 -22.98
C GLY A 230 -0.36 -45.89 -24.09
N ASN A 231 -0.52 -44.63 -23.77
CA ASN A 231 -0.74 -43.54 -24.74
C ASN A 231 -0.07 -42.23 -24.27
N SER A 232 0.06 -41.28 -25.18
CA SER A 232 0.52 -39.92 -24.83
C SER A 232 -0.44 -39.22 -23.85
N SER A 233 0.10 -38.43 -22.95
CA SER A 233 -0.70 -37.62 -22.03
C SER A 233 -0.63 -36.12 -22.33
N GLY A 234 -1.74 -35.42 -22.05
CA GLY A 234 -1.87 -33.99 -22.28
C GLY A 234 -1.04 -33.15 -21.29
N GLY A 235 -0.68 -31.95 -21.71
CA GLY A 235 -0.08 -30.97 -20.84
C GLY A 235 -1.10 -30.37 -19.85
N SER A 236 -0.67 -30.08 -18.63
CA SER A 236 -1.52 -29.52 -17.59
C SER A 236 -1.66 -27.99 -17.70
N GLY A 237 -2.77 -27.49 -17.17
CA GLY A 237 -3.03 -26.06 -17.13
C GLY A 237 -2.14 -25.32 -16.14
N ALA A 238 -1.78 -24.10 -16.46
CA ALA A 238 -1.15 -23.17 -15.52
C ALA A 238 -2.12 -22.76 -14.41
N GLY A 239 -1.59 -22.36 -13.27
CA GLY A 239 -2.34 -21.66 -12.23
C GLY A 239 -2.95 -20.35 -12.76
N GLY A 240 -4.07 -19.95 -12.17
CA GLY A 240 -4.74 -18.72 -12.53
C GLY A 240 -3.84 -17.50 -12.26
N TRP A 241 -4.15 -16.40 -12.93
CA TRP A 241 -3.46 -15.12 -12.81
C TRP A 241 -4.45 -14.06 -12.35
N ARG A 242 -4.19 -13.41 -11.20
CA ARG A 242 -5.00 -12.30 -10.68
C ARG A 242 -4.07 -11.15 -10.34
N ALA A 243 -4.30 -9.96 -10.92
CA ALA A 243 -3.49 -8.79 -10.68
C ALA A 243 -4.34 -7.52 -10.60
N SER A 244 -3.90 -6.55 -9.80
CA SER A 244 -4.38 -5.17 -9.87
C SER A 244 -3.79 -4.46 -11.09
N SER A 245 -4.37 -3.32 -11.45
CA SER A 245 -3.95 -2.53 -12.64
C SER A 245 -2.66 -1.72 -12.45
N GLY A 246 -2.07 -1.71 -11.25
CA GLY A 246 -0.85 -0.95 -10.97
C GLY A 246 -1.09 0.52 -10.63
N THR A 247 -2.28 0.87 -10.16
CA THR A 247 -2.66 2.27 -9.90
C THR A 247 -2.15 2.84 -8.59
N ALA A 248 -1.86 2.00 -7.58
CA ALA A 248 -1.46 2.44 -6.25
C ALA A 248 0.06 2.52 -6.06
N SER A 249 0.84 1.81 -6.84
CA SER A 249 2.27 1.68 -6.64
C SER A 249 3.09 2.04 -7.88
N GLY A 250 2.62 2.99 -8.66
CA GLY A 250 3.37 3.67 -9.71
C GLY A 250 3.51 2.89 -11.02
N CYS A 251 4.41 3.36 -11.89
CA CYS A 251 4.52 2.90 -13.26
C CYS A 251 5.18 1.52 -13.37
N TYR A 252 4.38 0.45 -13.39
CA TYR A 252 4.83 -0.88 -13.78
C TYR A 252 3.78 -1.55 -14.70
N SER A 253 4.19 -2.53 -15.49
CA SER A 253 3.27 -3.34 -16.29
C SER A 253 2.72 -4.48 -15.43
N ALA A 254 1.44 -4.42 -15.08
CA ALA A 254 0.78 -5.47 -14.28
C ALA A 254 0.59 -6.77 -15.07
N GLY A 255 0.43 -6.68 -16.39
CA GLY A 255 0.23 -7.78 -17.31
C GLY A 255 -0.51 -7.34 -18.58
N PRO A 256 -0.68 -8.21 -19.58
CA PRO A 256 -1.40 -7.88 -20.79
C PRO A 256 -2.93 -8.01 -20.64
N ALA A 257 -3.68 -7.27 -21.45
CA ALA A 257 -5.12 -7.52 -21.60
C ALA A 257 -5.36 -8.91 -22.20
N PRO A 258 -6.45 -9.59 -21.88
CA PRO A 258 -7.53 -9.21 -20.97
C PRO A 258 -7.31 -9.60 -19.49
N LEU A 259 -6.14 -10.15 -19.11
CA LEU A 259 -5.85 -10.60 -17.75
C LEU A 259 -5.86 -9.48 -16.72
N VAL A 260 -5.48 -8.29 -17.15
CA VAL A 260 -5.48 -7.08 -16.35
C VAL A 260 -6.45 -6.10 -16.96
N GLY A 261 -7.51 -5.77 -16.23
CA GLY A 261 -8.46 -4.73 -16.57
C GLY A 261 -8.32 -3.54 -15.60
N CYS A 262 -9.40 -2.76 -15.47
CA CYS A 262 -9.48 -1.67 -14.48
C CYS A 262 -9.68 -2.22 -13.04
N VAL A 263 -8.87 -3.20 -12.63
CA VAL A 263 -8.94 -3.76 -11.28
C VAL A 263 -8.19 -2.85 -10.32
N ALA A 264 -8.92 -2.27 -9.37
CA ALA A 264 -8.32 -1.38 -8.37
C ALA A 264 -7.29 -2.12 -7.50
N ALA A 265 -6.33 -1.37 -6.99
CA ALA A 265 -5.49 -1.80 -5.88
C ALA A 265 -6.35 -2.13 -4.65
N LEU A 266 -5.86 -2.99 -3.78
CA LEU A 266 -6.56 -3.39 -2.56
C LEU A 266 -6.33 -2.34 -1.46
N PRO A 267 -7.38 -1.65 -0.97
CA PRO A 267 -7.26 -0.84 0.24
C PRO A 267 -6.87 -1.70 1.44
N VAL A 268 -5.96 -1.21 2.28
CA VAL A 268 -5.50 -1.95 3.45
C VAL A 268 -5.87 -1.22 4.75
N SER A 269 -6.02 -1.98 5.82
CA SER A 269 -6.18 -1.52 7.19
C SER A 269 -5.08 -2.10 8.07
N VAL A 270 -4.91 -1.57 9.28
CA VAL A 270 -3.95 -2.11 10.26
C VAL A 270 -4.44 -3.48 10.73
N THR A 271 -3.96 -4.52 10.08
CA THR A 271 -4.31 -5.92 10.38
C THR A 271 -3.32 -6.88 9.74
N ALA A 272 -3.43 -8.16 10.10
CA ALA A 272 -2.67 -9.24 9.51
C ALA A 272 -3.50 -9.94 8.41
N TYR A 273 -3.02 -9.88 7.18
CA TYR A 273 -3.63 -10.53 6.03
C TYR A 273 -2.97 -11.89 5.80
N PRO A 274 -3.68 -13.02 5.98
CA PRO A 274 -3.13 -14.32 5.64
C PRO A 274 -2.90 -14.42 4.14
N VAL A 275 -1.76 -14.99 3.76
CA VAL A 275 -1.37 -15.28 2.39
C VAL A 275 -1.26 -16.77 2.22
N THR A 276 -2.02 -17.35 1.29
CA THR A 276 -1.89 -18.73 0.86
C THR A 276 -1.20 -18.78 -0.48
N VAL A 277 -0.13 -19.56 -0.59
CA VAL A 277 0.54 -19.85 -1.86
C VAL A 277 0.23 -21.28 -2.25
N GLY A 278 -0.44 -21.47 -3.39
CA GLY A 278 -0.89 -22.74 -3.88
C GLY A 278 0.27 -23.66 -4.27
N ALA A 279 0.27 -24.89 -3.78
CA ALA A 279 1.20 -25.91 -4.26
C ALA A 279 0.88 -26.31 -5.70
N GLY A 280 1.92 -26.71 -6.44
CA GLY A 280 1.74 -27.37 -7.73
C GLY A 280 1.06 -28.73 -7.56
N GLY A 281 0.27 -29.12 -8.54
CA GLY A 281 -0.38 -30.42 -8.57
C GLY A 281 0.63 -31.57 -8.66
N SER A 282 0.34 -32.68 -7.99
CA SER A 282 1.13 -33.92 -8.10
C SER A 282 1.11 -34.47 -9.52
N PRO A 283 2.20 -35.08 -10.00
CA PRO A 283 2.21 -35.76 -11.28
C PRO A 283 1.45 -37.08 -11.15
N GLY A 284 0.86 -37.55 -12.23
CA GLY A 284 0.37 -38.91 -12.36
C GLY A 284 1.51 -39.92 -12.49
N ASP A 285 1.30 -41.09 -11.91
CA ASP A 285 2.22 -42.22 -12.02
C ASP A 285 2.13 -42.93 -13.38
N SER A 286 2.95 -43.98 -13.53
CA SER A 286 2.99 -44.80 -14.75
C SER A 286 1.70 -45.60 -15.03
N SER A 287 0.80 -45.75 -14.05
CA SER A 287 -0.53 -46.34 -14.25
C SER A 287 -1.58 -45.31 -14.67
N GLY A 288 -1.21 -44.04 -14.78
CA GLY A 288 -2.09 -42.98 -15.22
C GLY A 288 -3.01 -42.47 -14.12
N THR A 289 -2.60 -42.57 -12.85
CA THR A 289 -3.36 -42.15 -11.68
C THR A 289 -2.57 -41.18 -10.81
N GLY A 290 -3.24 -40.56 -9.85
CA GLY A 290 -2.59 -39.73 -8.83
C GLY A 290 -2.29 -38.29 -9.19
N ASN A 291 -2.50 -37.88 -10.44
CA ASN A 291 -2.34 -36.47 -10.80
C ASN A 291 -3.43 -35.61 -10.17
N THR A 292 -3.06 -34.40 -9.76
CA THR A 292 -3.96 -33.47 -9.11
C THR A 292 -3.91 -32.08 -9.76
N ARG A 293 -4.99 -31.33 -9.57
CA ARG A 293 -4.99 -29.90 -9.86
C ARG A 293 -3.95 -29.20 -8.98
N GLY A 294 -3.49 -28.03 -9.42
CA GLY A 294 -2.81 -27.10 -8.56
C GLY A 294 -3.75 -26.58 -7.45
N SER A 295 -3.16 -26.16 -6.35
CA SER A 295 -3.89 -25.51 -5.27
C SER A 295 -4.06 -24.02 -5.53
N ASP A 296 -5.11 -23.43 -4.96
CA ASP A 296 -5.40 -22.01 -5.07
C ASP A 296 -4.38 -21.17 -4.30
N SER A 297 -4.09 -19.97 -4.80
CA SER A 297 -3.40 -18.92 -4.06
C SER A 297 -4.38 -17.84 -3.64
N ILE A 298 -4.23 -17.35 -2.40
CA ILE A 298 -5.19 -16.39 -1.82
C ILE A 298 -4.42 -15.24 -1.15
N PHE A 299 -4.83 -14.03 -1.44
CA PHE A 299 -4.46 -12.83 -0.69
C PHE A 299 -5.72 -12.01 -0.39
N SER A 300 -6.06 -11.87 0.89
CA SER A 300 -7.29 -11.21 1.32
C SER A 300 -8.52 -11.83 0.64
N THR A 301 -9.26 -11.04 -0.13
CA THR A 301 -10.44 -11.48 -0.90
C THR A 301 -10.11 -11.98 -2.30
N ILE A 302 -8.84 -11.90 -2.71
CA ILE A 302 -8.40 -12.29 -4.05
C ILE A 302 -8.01 -13.76 -4.05
N THR A 303 -8.78 -14.58 -4.77
CA THR A 303 -8.47 -15.98 -5.00
C THR A 303 -8.08 -16.20 -6.46
N SER A 304 -6.95 -16.84 -6.67
CA SER A 304 -6.49 -17.36 -7.97
C SER A 304 -6.63 -18.87 -7.95
N ALA A 305 -7.32 -19.45 -8.93
CA ALA A 305 -7.63 -20.87 -8.95
C ALA A 305 -6.46 -21.71 -9.46
N GLY A 306 -6.25 -22.88 -8.86
CA GLY A 306 -5.25 -23.85 -9.31
C GLY A 306 -5.46 -24.29 -10.76
N GLY A 307 -4.37 -24.62 -11.43
CA GLY A 307 -4.37 -25.12 -12.81
C GLY A 307 -5.01 -26.50 -12.95
N GLY A 308 -5.66 -26.76 -14.07
CA GLY A 308 -6.30 -28.05 -14.39
C GLY A 308 -5.27 -29.17 -14.52
N ALA A 309 -5.65 -30.38 -14.09
CA ALA A 309 -4.86 -31.60 -14.24
C ALA A 309 -5.40 -32.47 -15.38
N GLY A 310 -4.53 -33.15 -16.12
CA GLY A 310 -4.94 -34.04 -17.21
C GLY A 310 -5.66 -35.29 -16.69
N LEU A 311 -6.72 -35.75 -17.26
CA LEU A 311 -7.40 -37.04 -17.31
C LEU A 311 -8.86 -37.18 -16.98
N SER A 312 -9.48 -36.40 -16.13
CA SER A 312 -10.89 -36.60 -15.81
C SER A 312 -11.59 -35.32 -15.47
N THR A 313 -12.82 -35.19 -15.93
CA THR A 313 -13.75 -34.24 -15.36
C THR A 313 -14.06 -34.63 -13.90
N PRO A 314 -14.00 -33.71 -12.91
CA PRO A 314 -13.92 -32.28 -13.05
C PRO A 314 -12.50 -31.65 -12.97
N GLN A 315 -11.43 -32.44 -12.97
CA GLN A 315 -10.06 -31.96 -12.73
C GLN A 315 -9.41 -31.24 -13.91
N LEU A 316 -9.96 -31.38 -15.12
CA LEU A 316 -9.41 -30.76 -16.33
C LEU A 316 -9.45 -29.23 -16.31
N SER A 317 -10.52 -28.66 -15.76
CA SER A 317 -10.74 -27.21 -15.72
C SER A 317 -10.07 -26.58 -14.52
N GLY A 318 -9.62 -25.34 -14.63
CA GLY A 318 -8.95 -24.63 -13.55
C GLY A 318 -8.72 -23.17 -13.89
N GLY A 319 -7.78 -22.53 -13.20
CA GLY A 319 -7.29 -21.20 -13.58
C GLY A 319 -6.96 -21.16 -15.05
N SER A 320 -6.09 -22.06 -15.53
CA SER A 320 -6.02 -22.50 -16.93
C SER A 320 -6.36 -23.99 -17.02
N GLY A 321 -6.93 -24.41 -18.13
CA GLY A 321 -7.38 -25.78 -18.34
C GLY A 321 -6.24 -26.72 -18.79
N ALA A 322 -6.35 -28.02 -18.46
CA ALA A 322 -5.46 -29.04 -18.97
C ALA A 322 -5.93 -29.55 -20.34
N ALA A 323 -5.01 -30.08 -21.13
CA ALA A 323 -5.37 -30.86 -22.30
C ALA A 323 -5.77 -32.29 -21.92
N LEU A 324 -6.68 -32.85 -22.69
CA LEU A 324 -6.94 -34.27 -22.66
C LEU A 324 -5.81 -35.04 -23.35
N ASN A 325 -5.78 -36.36 -23.10
CA ASN A 325 -4.90 -37.27 -23.79
C ASN A 325 -5.19 -37.18 -25.32
N TRP A 326 -4.65 -38.05 -26.10
CA TRP A 326 -4.77 -38.17 -27.57
C TRP A 326 -6.18 -37.94 -28.17
N SER A 327 -7.24 -37.81 -27.34
CA SER A 327 -8.62 -37.57 -27.75
C SER A 327 -8.77 -36.23 -28.48
N SER A 328 -9.60 -36.20 -29.52
CA SER A 328 -10.03 -34.98 -30.18
C SER A 328 -11.05 -34.15 -29.40
N THR A 329 -11.42 -34.57 -28.22
CA THR A 329 -12.33 -33.84 -27.33
C THR A 329 -11.65 -32.56 -26.80
N ALA A 330 -12.41 -31.51 -26.63
CA ALA A 330 -11.90 -30.25 -26.11
C ALA A 330 -11.18 -30.44 -24.76
N GLY A 331 -10.09 -29.75 -24.58
CA GLY A 331 -9.41 -29.64 -23.28
C GLY A 331 -10.29 -28.99 -22.19
N GLY A 332 -9.81 -29.01 -20.99
CA GLY A 332 -10.47 -28.35 -19.84
C GLY A 332 -10.60 -26.85 -20.05
N ALA A 333 -11.67 -26.30 -19.53
CA ALA A 333 -11.89 -24.84 -19.57
C ALA A 333 -10.87 -24.12 -18.67
N GLY A 334 -10.38 -23.00 -19.15
CA GLY A 334 -9.71 -22.00 -18.31
C GLY A 334 -10.73 -21.11 -17.60
N ASN A 335 -10.26 -20.20 -16.77
CA ASN A 335 -11.09 -19.27 -16.01
C ASN A 335 -12.19 -19.97 -15.22
N THR A 336 -11.82 -21.05 -14.52
CA THR A 336 -12.75 -21.83 -13.69
C THR A 336 -12.30 -21.87 -12.23
N PRO A 337 -13.12 -21.35 -11.28
CA PRO A 337 -14.40 -20.70 -11.50
C PRO A 337 -14.26 -19.40 -12.33
N PRO A 338 -15.35 -18.98 -13.02
CA PRO A 338 -15.29 -17.79 -13.85
C PRO A 338 -15.13 -16.52 -13.01
N VAL A 339 -14.19 -15.67 -13.41
CA VAL A 339 -13.89 -14.37 -12.81
C VAL A 339 -13.67 -13.31 -13.90
N SER A 340 -13.80 -12.06 -13.53
CA SER A 340 -13.47 -10.92 -14.38
C SER A 340 -12.46 -10.02 -13.69
N PRO A 341 -11.35 -9.68 -14.36
CA PRO A 341 -10.81 -10.21 -15.62
C PRO A 341 -10.59 -11.73 -15.55
N PRO A 342 -10.53 -12.41 -16.73
CA PRO A 342 -10.30 -13.85 -16.77
C PRO A 342 -8.91 -14.21 -16.22
N GLN A 343 -8.78 -15.39 -15.61
CA GLN A 343 -7.54 -15.78 -14.94
C GLN A 343 -6.69 -16.79 -15.73
N GLY A 344 -7.10 -17.19 -16.93
CA GLY A 344 -6.36 -18.11 -17.80
C GLY A 344 -7.21 -18.69 -18.91
N ASN A 345 -6.63 -19.57 -19.73
CA ASN A 345 -7.16 -20.06 -20.98
C ASN A 345 -7.37 -21.58 -21.00
N PRO A 346 -8.18 -22.13 -21.91
CA PRO A 346 -8.42 -23.56 -22.00
C PRO A 346 -7.20 -24.34 -22.48
N GLY A 347 -7.20 -25.65 -22.24
CA GLY A 347 -6.27 -26.61 -22.83
C GLY A 347 -6.60 -26.93 -24.28
N GLY A 348 -5.60 -27.42 -25.01
CA GLY A 348 -5.71 -27.87 -26.41
C GLY A 348 -6.34 -29.27 -26.52
N THR A 349 -6.64 -29.69 -27.76
CA THR A 349 -7.15 -31.02 -28.12
C THR A 349 -6.03 -31.96 -28.54
N GLY A 350 -6.22 -33.26 -28.39
CA GLY A 350 -5.37 -34.27 -29.00
C GLY A 350 -5.64 -34.48 -30.50
N SER A 351 -4.86 -35.33 -31.16
CA SER A 351 -4.94 -35.62 -32.61
C SER A 351 -6.11 -36.52 -33.04
N GLY A 352 -6.87 -37.08 -32.07
CA GLY A 352 -8.03 -37.95 -32.33
C GLY A 352 -7.69 -39.38 -32.77
N GLN A 353 -6.44 -39.80 -32.79
CA GLN A 353 -6.02 -41.15 -33.21
C GLN A 353 -6.12 -42.16 -32.05
N VAL A 354 -6.81 -43.24 -32.19
CA VAL A 354 -7.06 -44.24 -31.17
C VAL A 354 -5.79 -44.98 -30.73
N SER A 355 -4.78 -45.05 -31.57
CA SER A 355 -3.49 -45.68 -31.28
C SER A 355 -2.38 -44.77 -31.76
N GLY A 356 -1.43 -44.47 -30.89
CA GLY A 356 -0.29 -43.60 -31.21
C GLY A 356 -0.63 -42.12 -31.43
N GLY A 357 -1.77 -41.63 -30.88
CA GLY A 357 -2.16 -40.23 -31.03
C GLY A 357 -1.34 -39.31 -30.14
N ALA A 358 -1.16 -38.06 -30.57
CA ALA A 358 -0.54 -37.01 -29.80
C ALA A 358 -1.58 -36.22 -29.00
N SER A 359 -1.15 -35.65 -27.90
CA SER A 359 -1.97 -34.90 -26.94
C SER A 359 -1.76 -33.39 -27.08
N GLY A 360 -2.78 -32.61 -26.77
CA GLY A 360 -2.71 -31.14 -26.72
C GLY A 360 -1.87 -30.61 -25.59
N GLY A 361 -1.49 -29.34 -25.65
CA GLY A 361 -0.84 -28.60 -24.57
C GLY A 361 -1.86 -28.02 -23.58
N GLY A 362 -1.47 -27.80 -22.33
CA GLY A 362 -2.26 -27.11 -21.31
C GLY A 362 -2.36 -25.62 -21.58
N GLY A 363 -3.44 -24.98 -21.13
CA GLY A 363 -3.64 -23.54 -21.22
C GLY A 363 -2.64 -22.77 -20.36
N GLY A 364 -2.26 -21.59 -20.80
CA GLY A 364 -1.48 -20.62 -20.06
C GLY A 364 -2.28 -19.36 -19.75
N ALA A 365 -1.64 -18.39 -19.12
CA ALA A 365 -2.30 -17.17 -18.72
C ALA A 365 -2.80 -16.34 -19.93
N THR A 366 -2.02 -16.23 -21.01
CA THR A 366 -2.37 -15.38 -22.18
C THR A 366 -2.87 -16.17 -23.39
N ALA A 367 -2.59 -17.46 -23.46
CA ALA A 367 -2.94 -18.26 -24.62
C ALA A 367 -3.50 -19.63 -24.22
N ALA A 368 -4.42 -20.12 -25.01
CA ALA A 368 -4.86 -21.51 -24.95
C ALA A 368 -3.68 -22.45 -25.24
N GLY A 369 -3.76 -23.67 -24.74
CA GLY A 369 -2.88 -24.72 -25.17
C GLY A 369 -3.10 -25.06 -26.65
N SER A 370 -2.03 -25.37 -27.39
CA SER A 370 -2.13 -25.76 -28.79
C SER A 370 -2.71 -27.16 -28.93
N ASN A 371 -3.52 -27.35 -29.96
CA ASN A 371 -3.93 -28.68 -30.38
C ASN A 371 -2.72 -29.48 -30.89
N ALA A 372 -2.76 -30.80 -30.73
CA ALA A 372 -1.76 -31.65 -31.42
C ALA A 372 -1.98 -31.59 -32.91
N PRO A 373 -1.01 -31.12 -33.73
CA PRO A 373 -1.19 -30.97 -35.16
C PRO A 373 -1.19 -32.30 -35.92
N SER A 374 -0.63 -33.35 -35.33
CA SER A 374 -0.61 -34.72 -35.87
C SER A 374 -0.29 -35.72 -34.76
N CYS A 375 -0.36 -37.01 -35.02
CA CYS A 375 0.06 -38.06 -34.06
C CYS A 375 1.57 -38.05 -33.73
N TYR A 376 2.38 -37.35 -34.55
CA TYR A 376 3.83 -37.24 -34.34
C TYR A 376 4.25 -36.01 -33.56
N VAL A 377 3.33 -35.00 -33.32
CA VAL A 377 3.73 -33.75 -32.71
C VAL A 377 2.77 -33.42 -31.58
N GLY A 378 3.31 -33.34 -30.38
CA GLY A 378 2.58 -32.89 -29.19
C GLY A 378 2.23 -31.41 -29.25
N GLY A 379 1.07 -31.01 -28.73
CA GLY A 379 0.65 -29.62 -28.66
C GLY A 379 1.53 -28.81 -27.69
N ALA A 380 1.90 -27.57 -28.08
CA ALA A 380 2.64 -26.66 -27.19
C ALA A 380 1.76 -26.18 -26.07
N GLY A 381 2.35 -25.97 -24.89
CA GLY A 381 1.70 -25.29 -23.77
C GLY A 381 1.41 -23.82 -24.10
N GLY A 382 0.26 -23.31 -23.62
CA GLY A 382 -0.13 -21.92 -23.76
C GLY A 382 0.85 -20.97 -23.04
N ALA A 383 1.09 -19.82 -23.65
CA ALA A 383 2.01 -18.83 -23.09
C ALA A 383 1.48 -18.22 -21.76
N GLY A 384 2.39 -17.95 -20.87
CA GLY A 384 2.17 -17.17 -19.65
C GLY A 384 2.13 -15.66 -19.89
N ALA A 385 2.01 -14.91 -18.82
CA ALA A 385 1.97 -13.45 -18.84
C ALA A 385 3.23 -12.86 -18.21
N ALA A 386 3.69 -11.73 -18.75
CA ALA A 386 4.78 -10.94 -18.16
C ALA A 386 4.22 -9.84 -17.26
N SER A 387 4.85 -9.64 -16.11
CA SER A 387 4.62 -8.51 -15.21
C SER A 387 5.93 -7.95 -14.72
N SER A 388 6.02 -6.62 -14.59
CA SER A 388 7.17 -5.96 -13.97
C SER A 388 6.91 -5.48 -12.55
N ILE A 389 5.94 -6.08 -11.86
CA ILE A 389 5.63 -5.77 -10.44
C ILE A 389 6.86 -5.83 -9.53
N THR A 390 7.84 -6.67 -9.84
CA THR A 390 9.11 -6.80 -9.11
C THR A 390 10.22 -5.85 -9.58
N GLY A 391 9.89 -4.88 -10.45
CA GLY A 391 10.85 -3.93 -11.02
C GLY A 391 11.37 -4.31 -12.40
N SER A 392 11.33 -5.58 -12.78
CA SER A 392 11.71 -6.08 -14.12
C SER A 392 10.68 -7.05 -14.66
N PRO A 393 10.47 -7.13 -16.00
CA PRO A 393 9.51 -8.05 -16.57
C PRO A 393 9.89 -9.52 -16.31
N VAL A 394 8.98 -10.27 -15.70
CA VAL A 394 9.12 -11.72 -15.47
C VAL A 394 7.86 -12.41 -15.98
N THR A 395 8.02 -13.40 -16.86
CA THR A 395 6.91 -14.20 -17.39
C THR A 395 6.60 -15.37 -16.47
N LYS A 396 5.32 -15.58 -16.15
CA LYS A 396 4.81 -16.63 -15.26
C LYS A 396 3.52 -17.25 -15.81
N ALA A 397 3.09 -18.36 -15.26
CA ALA A 397 1.85 -19.08 -15.58
C ALA A 397 1.77 -19.59 -17.03
N GLY A 398 2.84 -20.25 -17.50
CA GLY A 398 2.83 -21.00 -18.76
C GLY A 398 2.24 -22.39 -18.61
N GLY A 399 1.49 -22.89 -19.60
CA GLY A 399 0.91 -24.24 -19.63
C GLY A 399 1.94 -25.33 -19.95
N GLY A 400 1.65 -26.58 -19.58
CA GLY A 400 2.49 -27.73 -19.91
C GLY A 400 2.36 -28.17 -21.37
N GLY A 401 3.43 -28.74 -21.94
CA GLY A 401 3.44 -29.33 -23.29
C GLY A 401 2.78 -30.73 -23.34
N GLY A 402 2.12 -31.06 -24.44
CA GLY A 402 1.48 -32.35 -24.67
C GLY A 402 2.46 -33.40 -25.25
N GLY A 403 2.27 -34.67 -24.90
CA GLY A 403 3.05 -35.79 -25.42
C GLY A 403 2.68 -36.22 -26.84
N TYR A 404 3.50 -37.07 -27.47
CA TYR A 404 3.25 -37.65 -28.77
C TYR A 404 3.30 -39.18 -28.70
N GLY A 405 2.57 -39.82 -29.60
CA GLY A 405 2.30 -41.25 -29.49
C GLY A 405 3.06 -42.14 -30.46
N SER A 406 3.90 -41.61 -31.39
CA SER A 406 4.54 -42.39 -32.45
C SER A 406 6.06 -42.18 -32.46
N PRO A 407 6.88 -43.21 -32.69
CA PRO A 407 8.33 -43.05 -32.85
C PRO A 407 8.69 -42.04 -33.94
N GLY A 408 9.74 -41.25 -33.72
CA GLY A 408 10.20 -40.22 -34.65
C GLY A 408 9.46 -38.90 -34.58
N GLY A 409 8.51 -38.75 -33.67
CA GLY A 409 7.81 -37.52 -33.40
C GLY A 409 8.55 -36.55 -32.45
N SER A 410 7.91 -35.49 -32.07
CA SER A 410 8.47 -34.47 -31.19
C SER A 410 7.52 -34.09 -30.01
N PRO A 411 8.05 -33.90 -28.78
CA PRO A 411 7.27 -33.50 -27.67
C PRO A 411 6.85 -32.04 -27.79
N GLY A 412 5.65 -31.73 -27.32
CA GLY A 412 5.19 -30.36 -27.15
C GLY A 412 6.07 -29.60 -26.18
N PRO A 413 6.56 -28.41 -26.53
CA PRO A 413 7.28 -27.56 -25.57
C PRO A 413 6.33 -27.01 -24.50
N GLY A 414 6.85 -26.74 -23.33
CA GLY A 414 6.14 -25.99 -22.30
C GLY A 414 5.95 -24.52 -22.71
N GLY A 415 4.86 -23.93 -22.28
CA GLY A 415 4.57 -22.50 -22.48
C GLY A 415 5.58 -21.61 -21.75
N ALA A 416 5.93 -20.50 -22.35
CA ALA A 416 6.78 -19.50 -21.69
C ALA A 416 6.16 -19.08 -20.35
N GLY A 417 7.00 -18.92 -19.32
CA GLY A 417 6.52 -18.61 -17.97
C GLY A 417 6.43 -19.84 -17.06
N GLY A 418 7.30 -20.82 -17.29
CA GLY A 418 7.54 -21.94 -16.39
C GLY A 418 6.75 -23.20 -16.69
N GLY A 419 6.11 -23.32 -17.84
CA GLY A 419 5.47 -24.56 -18.28
C GLY A 419 6.49 -25.68 -18.55
N GLY A 420 6.23 -26.89 -18.08
CA GLY A 420 7.05 -28.07 -18.33
C GLY A 420 6.84 -28.62 -19.76
N ALA A 421 7.91 -29.02 -20.43
CA ALA A 421 7.83 -29.72 -21.73
C ALA A 421 7.36 -31.16 -21.54
N ALA A 422 6.75 -31.75 -22.57
CA ALA A 422 6.46 -33.17 -22.55
C ALA A 422 7.75 -34.01 -22.59
N GLY A 423 7.66 -35.22 -22.06
CA GLY A 423 8.73 -36.21 -22.12
C GLY A 423 8.98 -36.72 -23.54
N VAL A 424 10.21 -37.18 -23.77
CA VAL A 424 10.61 -37.82 -25.04
C VAL A 424 10.06 -39.25 -25.07
N PHE A 425 9.68 -39.69 -26.30
CA PHE A 425 9.08 -41.02 -26.53
C PHE A 425 9.85 -42.14 -25.87
N ASN A 426 9.17 -42.88 -25.04
CA ASN A 426 9.70 -44.01 -24.27
C ASN A 426 11.06 -43.74 -23.58
N SER A 427 11.46 -42.49 -23.39
CA SER A 427 12.77 -42.11 -22.86
C SER A 427 12.73 -41.29 -21.56
N SER A 428 11.84 -40.34 -21.40
CA SER A 428 11.83 -39.49 -20.21
C SER A 428 10.42 -39.20 -19.67
N ASN A 429 10.34 -38.89 -18.38
CA ASN A 429 9.13 -38.35 -17.75
C ASN A 429 8.78 -36.98 -18.34
N GLY A 430 7.55 -36.57 -18.14
CA GLY A 430 7.18 -35.17 -18.37
C GLY A 430 7.99 -34.24 -17.46
N VAL A 431 8.37 -33.09 -17.98
CA VAL A 431 9.09 -32.05 -17.22
C VAL A 431 8.13 -31.35 -16.28
N SER A 432 8.53 -31.16 -15.03
CA SER A 432 7.73 -30.40 -14.07
C SER A 432 7.67 -28.91 -14.43
N GLY A 433 6.57 -28.26 -14.10
CA GLY A 433 6.47 -26.81 -14.13
C GLY A 433 7.46 -26.18 -13.14
N THR A 434 7.98 -25.02 -13.48
CA THR A 434 8.94 -24.30 -12.65
C THR A 434 8.28 -23.80 -11.34
N ALA A 435 8.92 -24.03 -10.24
CA ALA A 435 8.44 -23.54 -8.93
C ALA A 435 8.30 -22.00 -8.91
N ASN A 436 7.33 -21.50 -8.15
CA ASN A 436 7.05 -20.07 -7.97
C ASN A 436 6.66 -19.35 -9.28
N THR A 437 6.12 -20.11 -10.24
CA THR A 437 5.63 -19.56 -11.50
C THR A 437 4.17 -19.93 -11.80
N GLY A 438 3.63 -20.92 -11.10
CA GLY A 438 2.33 -21.49 -11.44
C GLY A 438 2.31 -22.26 -12.77
N GLY A 439 3.47 -22.70 -13.27
CA GLY A 439 3.58 -23.41 -14.54
C GLY A 439 2.93 -24.79 -14.50
N GLY A 440 2.22 -25.20 -15.56
CA GLY A 440 1.65 -26.55 -15.70
C GLY A 440 2.73 -27.61 -15.98
N GLY A 441 2.52 -28.86 -15.54
CA GLY A 441 3.41 -29.98 -15.82
C GLY A 441 3.26 -30.51 -17.26
N GLY A 442 4.36 -30.97 -17.84
CA GLY A 442 4.40 -31.56 -19.17
C GLY A 442 3.89 -33.01 -19.20
N GLY A 443 3.28 -33.43 -20.29
CA GLY A 443 2.79 -34.78 -20.53
C GLY A 443 3.88 -35.81 -20.78
N THR A 444 3.49 -37.05 -20.92
CA THR A 444 4.37 -38.16 -21.33
C THR A 444 4.18 -38.52 -22.79
N SER A 445 5.21 -39.11 -23.43
CA SER A 445 5.16 -39.58 -24.81
C SER A 445 5.40 -41.08 -24.84
N GLY A 446 4.65 -41.84 -25.64
CA GLY A 446 4.82 -43.27 -25.79
C GLY A 446 3.54 -44.06 -26.07
N CYS A 447 3.66 -45.29 -26.54
CA CYS A 447 2.55 -46.18 -26.91
C CYS A 447 2.49 -47.52 -26.22
N ASN A 448 3.29 -47.86 -25.21
CA ASN A 448 3.20 -49.15 -24.53
C ASN A 448 4.07 -49.22 -23.30
N PRO A 449 3.82 -50.19 -22.37
CA PRO A 449 3.75 -49.90 -20.95
C PRO A 449 4.92 -49.02 -20.49
N SER A 450 4.79 -47.78 -20.70
CA SER A 450 5.80 -46.85 -20.24
C SER A 450 5.61 -46.63 -18.74
N THR A 451 6.64 -46.94 -17.99
CA THR A 451 6.76 -46.68 -16.55
C THR A 451 7.04 -45.18 -16.32
N ARG A 452 6.37 -44.27 -17.02
CA ARG A 452 6.73 -42.86 -17.00
C ARG A 452 5.69 -42.01 -16.29
N ASN A 453 6.19 -41.14 -15.48
CA ASN A 453 5.37 -40.17 -14.73
C ASN A 453 5.17 -38.90 -15.53
N GLY A 454 4.03 -38.27 -15.38
CA GLY A 454 3.81 -36.89 -15.84
C GLY A 454 4.72 -35.91 -15.12
N GLY A 455 4.78 -34.69 -15.59
CA GLY A 455 5.40 -33.59 -14.87
C GLY A 455 4.49 -33.07 -13.75
N ALA A 456 5.04 -32.74 -12.60
CA ALA A 456 4.33 -32.03 -11.55
C ALA A 456 4.03 -30.57 -11.99
N GLY A 457 3.01 -29.95 -11.43
CA GLY A 457 2.81 -28.50 -11.55
C GLY A 457 3.85 -27.72 -10.74
N GLY A 458 4.20 -26.53 -11.15
CA GLY A 458 4.98 -25.57 -10.38
C GLY A 458 4.12 -24.89 -9.32
N SER A 459 4.68 -24.61 -8.15
CA SER A 459 3.99 -23.81 -7.12
C SER A 459 3.63 -22.40 -7.62
N GLY A 460 2.59 -21.83 -7.03
CA GLY A 460 2.20 -20.44 -7.24
C GLY A 460 3.14 -19.44 -6.58
N ILE A 461 2.73 -18.18 -6.60
CA ILE A 461 3.44 -17.07 -5.96
C ILE A 461 2.44 -15.94 -5.66
N VAL A 462 2.67 -15.21 -4.57
CA VAL A 462 1.95 -13.96 -4.27
C VAL A 462 2.96 -12.84 -4.13
N ILE A 463 2.73 -11.74 -4.81
CA ILE A 463 3.58 -10.55 -4.79
C ILE A 463 2.69 -9.36 -4.47
N ILE A 464 3.10 -8.57 -3.47
CA ILE A 464 2.40 -7.37 -3.00
C ILE A 464 3.37 -6.20 -3.14
N ARG A 465 2.92 -5.10 -3.77
CA ARG A 465 3.72 -3.89 -3.99
C ARG A 465 2.97 -2.69 -3.45
N TYR A 466 3.67 -1.81 -2.72
CA TYR A 466 3.09 -0.59 -2.16
C TYR A 466 4.11 0.52 -2.04
N LYS A 467 3.61 1.77 -2.10
CA LYS A 467 4.42 2.96 -1.86
C LYS A 467 4.69 3.10 -0.35
N TYR A 468 5.96 3.38 0.04
CA TYR A 468 6.37 3.46 1.44
C TYR A 468 7.09 4.78 1.79
N GLN A 469 7.33 5.67 0.82
CA GLN A 469 7.90 7.01 0.96
C GLN A 469 7.54 7.91 -0.21
#